data_c9a878df6078d2a2d162c2137b1bb24c
#
_entry.id   c9a878df6078d2a2d162c2137b1bb24c
#
_cell.length_a   1.000
_cell.length_b   1.000
_cell.length_c   1.000
_cell.angle_alpha   90.00
_cell.angle_beta   90.00
_cell.angle_gamma   90.00
#
_symmetry.space_group_name_H-M   'P 1'
#
loop_
_entity.id
_entity.type
_entity.pdbx_description
1 polymer ?
#
loop_
_entity_poly.entity_id
_entity_poly.type
_entity_poly.pdbx_seq_one_letter_code
_entity_poly.pdbx_strand_id
1 'polypeptide(L)'
;MTLRAYTFGIACMLIAARFGNDRLAAAAEPSVQPDRPWVEIGSEKAVIARDSKSADGRNALAWTVDSSEPVDWSLLEKDPNRFYEQYDVKAIWVINLADKKKVGAIGDTGGYVRPGSHRTLSVAWGPIENGRRFALAAYQWKWGTDTLLLLDVGQDDCRSAQIGPVLDKSIDAQIKSTKSRQRGPFDSTYLLTGLPELGKKTGFSSVTTVGLPFVTKDREHDASISEGILSLKLARAGEGPTATVVRLTPGPLPDDPFSESARLAKVDRELNAIYAALLKRLSPSEQNALRSEQRAWLEQRDRQADEAVRNKSDSENARIVRDRVLRQLTEERSSELRKRAAKAK
;
A
#
# COMPACT_ATOMS: atom_id res chain seq x y z
N MET A 1 36.20 -0.27 -50.49
CA MET A 1 35.39 -0.34 -49.24
C MET A 1 34.13 0.50 -49.46
N THR A 2 33.03 -0.14 -49.80
CA THR A 2 31.80 0.49 -50.34
C THR A 2 30.69 0.36 -49.31
N LEU A 3 30.23 1.50 -48.82
CA LEU A 3 29.01 1.60 -48.01
C LEU A 3 27.78 1.40 -48.92
N ARG A 4 26.91 0.46 -48.58
CA ARG A 4 25.58 0.32 -49.16
C ARG A 4 24.53 0.93 -48.21
N ALA A 5 23.90 1.98 -48.64
CA ALA A 5 22.70 2.56 -48.07
C ALA A 5 21.49 1.74 -48.56
N TYR A 6 20.63 1.32 -47.62
CA TYR A 6 19.29 0.78 -47.92
C TYR A 6 18.23 1.84 -47.64
N THR A 7 17.64 2.29 -48.74
CA THR A 7 16.45 3.14 -48.75
C THR A 7 15.20 2.26 -48.69
N PHE A 8 14.40 2.38 -47.66
CA PHE A 8 13.06 1.77 -47.64
C PHE A 8 12.03 2.83 -48.06
N GLY A 9 11.39 2.56 -49.22
CA GLY A 9 10.30 3.35 -49.72
C GLY A 9 8.97 2.90 -49.10
N ILE A 10 8.24 3.85 -48.51
CA ILE A 10 6.85 3.65 -48.05
C ILE A 10 5.92 4.06 -49.18
N ALA A 11 5.22 3.09 -49.79
CA ALA A 11 4.15 3.32 -50.74
C ALA A 11 2.84 3.60 -49.97
N CYS A 12 2.33 4.84 -50.02
CA CYS A 12 0.99 5.17 -49.58
C CYS A 12 -0.01 4.75 -50.67
N MET A 13 -0.82 3.73 -50.41
CA MET A 13 -2.04 3.43 -51.19
C MET A 13 -3.21 4.19 -50.59
N LEU A 14 -3.69 5.21 -51.33
CA LEU A 14 -4.95 5.88 -51.08
C LEU A 14 -6.09 5.00 -51.63
N ILE A 15 -6.87 4.38 -50.72
CA ILE A 15 -8.15 3.76 -51.06
C ILE A 15 -9.25 4.74 -50.68
N ALA A 16 -9.87 5.38 -51.66
CA ALA A 16 -11.06 6.18 -51.49
C ALA A 16 -12.28 5.24 -51.38
N ALA A 17 -12.77 5.00 -50.18
CA ALA A 17 -14.04 4.33 -49.94
C ALA A 17 -15.12 5.40 -49.73
N ARG A 18 -16.08 5.43 -50.64
CA ARG A 18 -17.36 6.18 -50.49
C ARG A 18 -18.16 5.53 -49.37
N PHE A 19 -18.32 6.25 -48.26
CA PHE A 19 -19.28 5.87 -47.21
C PHE A 19 -20.56 6.70 -47.38
N GLY A 20 -21.66 5.96 -47.52
CA GLY A 20 -23.00 6.48 -47.51
C GLY A 20 -23.33 7.13 -46.14
N ASN A 21 -24.18 8.17 -46.23
CA ASN A 21 -24.76 8.85 -45.07
C ASN A 21 -25.77 7.94 -44.36
N ASP A 22 -25.32 7.07 -43.48
CA ASP A 22 -26.16 6.50 -42.43
C ASP A 22 -25.98 7.36 -41.18
N ARG A 23 -27.05 8.04 -40.80
CA ARG A 23 -27.19 8.72 -39.51
C ARG A 23 -27.09 7.67 -38.41
N LEU A 24 -25.91 7.44 -37.94
CA LEU A 24 -25.71 6.79 -36.65
C LEU A 24 -26.30 7.72 -35.59
N ALA A 25 -27.42 7.28 -34.99
CA ALA A 25 -27.93 7.88 -33.78
C ALA A 25 -26.78 7.92 -32.77
N ALA A 26 -26.37 9.11 -32.36
CA ALA A 26 -25.40 9.31 -31.29
C ALA A 26 -25.93 8.57 -30.05
N ALA A 27 -25.32 7.44 -29.72
CA ALA A 27 -25.54 6.82 -28.44
C ALA A 27 -25.14 7.88 -27.38
N ALA A 28 -26.10 8.29 -26.57
CA ALA A 28 -25.88 9.20 -25.48
C ALA A 28 -24.71 8.66 -24.66
N GLU A 29 -23.64 9.44 -24.54
CA GLU A 29 -22.55 9.11 -23.62
C GLU A 29 -23.17 8.83 -22.25
N PRO A 30 -22.82 7.71 -21.59
CA PRO A 30 -23.33 7.47 -20.27
C PRO A 30 -22.89 8.65 -19.40
N SER A 31 -23.87 9.42 -18.91
CA SER A 31 -23.62 10.51 -17.97
C SER A 31 -22.86 9.93 -16.80
N VAL A 32 -21.58 10.29 -16.69
CA VAL A 32 -20.75 9.94 -15.55
C VAL A 32 -21.39 10.64 -14.36
N GLN A 33 -22.29 9.94 -13.66
CA GLN A 33 -22.79 10.43 -12.39
C GLN A 33 -21.56 10.57 -11.46
N PRO A 34 -21.47 11.68 -10.72
CA PRO A 34 -20.38 11.86 -9.77
C PRO A 34 -20.34 10.63 -8.86
N ASP A 35 -19.12 10.13 -8.58
CA ASP A 35 -18.86 8.89 -7.85
C ASP A 35 -19.44 8.99 -6.44
N ARG A 36 -20.69 8.59 -6.28
CA ARG A 36 -21.38 8.67 -4.98
C ARG A 36 -20.67 7.77 -3.98
N PRO A 37 -20.53 8.21 -2.72
CA PRO A 37 -19.89 7.40 -1.68
C PRO A 37 -20.78 6.24 -1.19
N TRP A 38 -21.96 6.06 -1.77
CA TRP A 38 -22.91 5.00 -1.44
C TRP A 38 -23.55 4.37 -2.69
N VAL A 39 -24.11 3.20 -2.51
CA VAL A 39 -24.80 2.44 -3.55
C VAL A 39 -26.14 1.92 -3.04
N GLU A 40 -27.14 1.86 -3.91
CA GLU A 40 -28.42 1.19 -3.64
C GLU A 40 -28.30 -0.30 -3.94
N ILE A 41 -28.68 -1.14 -2.95
CA ILE A 41 -28.63 -2.60 -3.03
C ILE A 41 -30.03 -3.12 -2.67
N GLY A 42 -30.85 -3.41 -3.67
CA GLY A 42 -32.26 -3.71 -3.45
C GLY A 42 -32.97 -2.52 -2.82
N SER A 43 -33.58 -2.71 -1.64
CA SER A 43 -34.24 -1.68 -0.86
C SER A 43 -33.33 -0.96 0.15
N GLU A 44 -32.09 -1.37 0.28
CA GLU A 44 -31.13 -0.80 1.23
C GLU A 44 -30.09 0.09 0.53
N LYS A 45 -29.50 1.00 1.27
CA LYS A 45 -28.31 1.74 0.85
C LYS A 45 -27.11 1.27 1.64
N ALA A 46 -25.94 1.23 1.00
CA ALA A 46 -24.69 0.89 1.63
C ALA A 46 -23.61 1.93 1.29
N VAL A 47 -22.81 2.29 2.28
CA VAL A 47 -21.65 3.18 2.08
C VAL A 47 -20.51 2.37 1.50
N ILE A 48 -19.93 2.84 0.40
CA ILE A 48 -18.75 2.21 -0.20
C ILE A 48 -17.54 2.54 0.67
N ALA A 49 -16.81 1.52 1.14
CA ALA A 49 -15.61 1.73 1.89
C ALA A 49 -14.55 2.41 1.01
N ARG A 50 -13.85 3.38 1.60
CA ARG A 50 -12.85 4.18 0.89
C ARG A 50 -11.79 3.28 0.25
N ASP A 51 -11.40 3.61 -0.98
CA ASP A 51 -10.34 2.91 -1.75
C ASP A 51 -10.57 1.39 -1.90
N SER A 52 -11.83 0.92 -1.74
CA SER A 52 -12.15 -0.51 -1.78
C SER A 52 -12.65 -1.01 -3.13
N LYS A 53 -12.84 -0.16 -4.12
CA LYS A 53 -13.29 -0.59 -5.45
C LYS A 53 -12.21 -1.39 -6.17
N SER A 54 -12.60 -2.48 -6.82
CA SER A 54 -11.69 -3.21 -7.71
C SER A 54 -11.35 -2.37 -8.96
N ALA A 55 -10.16 -2.60 -9.53
CA ALA A 55 -9.68 -1.83 -10.68
C ALA A 55 -10.60 -1.94 -11.91
N ASP A 56 -11.35 -3.04 -12.04
CA ASP A 56 -12.35 -3.25 -13.10
C ASP A 56 -13.73 -2.68 -12.75
N GLY A 57 -13.87 -2.06 -11.57
CA GLY A 57 -15.12 -1.45 -11.11
C GLY A 57 -16.24 -2.43 -10.73
N ARG A 58 -16.00 -3.74 -10.78
CA ARG A 58 -17.05 -4.75 -10.54
C ARG A 58 -17.37 -4.98 -9.08
N ASN A 59 -16.36 -4.95 -8.21
CA ASN A 59 -16.52 -5.25 -6.79
C ASN A 59 -16.06 -4.08 -5.93
N ALA A 60 -16.64 -4.01 -4.72
CA ALA A 60 -16.18 -3.13 -3.66
C ALA A 60 -16.49 -3.74 -2.31
N LEU A 61 -15.89 -3.19 -1.25
CA LEU A 61 -16.39 -3.37 0.10
C LEU A 61 -17.38 -2.25 0.39
N ALA A 62 -18.49 -2.57 1.03
CA ALA A 62 -19.47 -1.58 1.47
C ALA A 62 -20.04 -2.00 2.81
N TRP A 63 -20.55 -1.04 3.56
CA TRP A 63 -21.17 -1.32 4.86
C TRP A 63 -22.58 -0.75 4.93
N THR A 64 -23.45 -1.46 5.62
CA THR A 64 -24.82 -1.04 5.91
C THR A 64 -24.88 -0.33 7.24
N VAL A 65 -25.81 0.62 7.33
CA VAL A 65 -26.03 1.41 8.54
C VAL A 65 -26.91 0.65 9.52
N ASP A 66 -26.56 0.70 10.81
CA ASP A 66 -27.40 0.25 11.90
C ASP A 66 -28.17 1.46 12.45
N SER A 67 -29.44 1.57 12.09
CA SER A 67 -30.32 2.64 12.57
C SER A 67 -31.78 2.19 12.56
N SER A 68 -32.50 2.50 13.64
CA SER A 68 -33.95 2.33 13.73
C SER A 68 -34.71 3.48 13.06
N GLU A 69 -34.03 4.62 12.84
CA GLU A 69 -34.59 5.82 12.25
C GLU A 69 -34.16 5.96 10.79
N PRO A 70 -34.91 6.72 9.96
CA PRO A 70 -34.50 7.01 8.60
C PRO A 70 -33.13 7.67 8.54
N VAL A 71 -32.23 7.12 7.71
CA VAL A 71 -30.86 7.61 7.56
C VAL A 71 -30.84 8.85 6.65
N ASP A 72 -30.23 9.92 7.10
CA ASP A 72 -29.98 11.11 6.28
C ASP A 72 -28.75 10.92 5.39
N TRP A 73 -28.95 10.36 4.21
CA TRP A 73 -27.90 10.12 3.22
C TRP A 73 -27.29 11.40 2.66
N SER A 74 -27.99 12.55 2.75
CA SER A 74 -27.42 13.82 2.29
C SER A 74 -26.29 14.28 3.21
N LEU A 75 -26.28 13.83 4.46
CA LEU A 75 -25.23 14.12 5.41
C LEU A 75 -23.90 13.49 5.00
N LEU A 76 -23.92 12.27 4.44
CA LEU A 76 -22.70 11.60 3.95
C LEU A 76 -22.00 12.40 2.85
N GLU A 77 -22.75 13.11 2.02
CA GLU A 77 -22.21 13.93 0.94
C GLU A 77 -21.74 15.31 1.45
N LYS A 78 -22.43 15.90 2.42
CA LYS A 78 -22.17 17.25 2.92
C LYS A 78 -21.14 17.27 4.03
N ASP A 79 -21.22 16.34 4.98
CA ASP A 79 -20.35 16.23 6.16
C ASP A 79 -20.16 14.74 6.53
N PRO A 80 -19.26 14.04 5.84
CA PRO A 80 -19.00 12.63 6.09
C PRO A 80 -18.66 12.34 7.56
N ASN A 81 -17.87 13.20 8.21
CA ASN A 81 -17.46 12.97 9.59
C ASN A 81 -18.68 12.90 10.53
N ARG A 82 -19.60 13.86 10.39
CA ARG A 82 -20.84 13.87 11.16
C ARG A 82 -21.72 12.66 10.85
N PHE A 83 -21.76 12.19 9.59
CA PHE A 83 -22.47 10.96 9.23
C PHE A 83 -21.91 9.76 10.00
N TYR A 84 -20.58 9.62 10.03
CA TYR A 84 -19.91 8.51 10.73
C TYR A 84 -19.98 8.63 12.27
N GLU A 85 -20.21 9.82 12.83
CA GLU A 85 -20.47 10.01 14.26
C GLU A 85 -21.90 9.62 14.62
N GLN A 86 -22.84 9.85 13.72
CA GLN A 86 -24.28 9.66 13.97
C GLN A 86 -24.73 8.21 13.74
N TYR A 87 -24.11 7.49 12.80
CA TYR A 87 -24.59 6.18 12.36
C TYR A 87 -23.56 5.09 12.59
N ASP A 88 -24.01 3.99 13.20
CA ASP A 88 -23.18 2.80 13.41
C ASP A 88 -23.19 1.86 12.19
N VAL A 89 -22.15 1.02 12.11
CA VAL A 89 -22.02 0.00 11.08
C VAL A 89 -22.73 -1.27 11.52
N LYS A 90 -23.68 -1.72 10.73
CA LYS A 90 -24.40 -2.98 10.95
C LYS A 90 -23.59 -4.18 10.47
N ALA A 91 -23.07 -4.11 9.24
CA ALA A 91 -22.30 -5.19 8.64
C ALA A 91 -21.47 -4.65 7.46
N ILE A 92 -20.34 -5.31 7.20
CA ILE A 92 -19.48 -5.04 6.05
C ILE A 92 -19.67 -6.17 5.04
N TRP A 93 -19.85 -5.79 3.78
CA TRP A 93 -20.18 -6.67 2.67
C TRP A 93 -19.18 -6.55 1.53
N VAL A 94 -18.92 -7.66 0.87
CA VAL A 94 -18.49 -7.62 -0.54
C VAL A 94 -19.74 -7.38 -1.37
N ILE A 95 -19.67 -6.39 -2.26
CA ILE A 95 -20.76 -6.05 -3.18
C ILE A 95 -20.31 -6.20 -4.64
N ASN A 96 -21.25 -6.61 -5.48
CA ASN A 96 -21.14 -6.49 -6.93
C ASN A 96 -21.78 -5.16 -7.33
N LEU A 97 -20.95 -4.23 -7.82
CA LEU A 97 -21.39 -2.87 -8.19
C LEU A 97 -22.23 -2.86 -9.47
N ALA A 98 -21.94 -3.76 -10.43
CA ALA A 98 -22.69 -3.83 -11.68
C ALA A 98 -24.13 -4.32 -11.45
N ASP A 99 -24.28 -5.35 -10.64
CA ASP A 99 -25.58 -5.97 -10.34
C ASP A 99 -26.25 -5.33 -9.12
N LYS A 100 -25.59 -4.38 -8.45
CA LYS A 100 -26.04 -3.73 -7.20
C LYS A 100 -26.49 -4.77 -6.16
N LYS A 101 -25.62 -5.75 -5.90
CA LYS A 101 -25.96 -6.92 -5.09
C LYS A 101 -24.92 -7.14 -3.98
N LYS A 102 -25.39 -7.54 -2.79
CA LYS A 102 -24.54 -8.09 -1.74
C LYS A 102 -24.09 -9.50 -2.15
N VAL A 103 -22.78 -9.75 -2.12
CA VAL A 103 -22.21 -11.05 -2.49
C VAL A 103 -21.92 -11.89 -1.24
N GLY A 104 -21.44 -11.28 -0.16
CA GLY A 104 -21.25 -11.95 1.13
C GLY A 104 -20.78 -10.99 2.22
N ALA A 105 -21.14 -11.28 3.46
CA ALA A 105 -20.68 -10.52 4.61
C ALA A 105 -19.23 -10.92 4.98
N ILE A 106 -18.42 -9.94 5.41
CA ILE A 106 -17.04 -10.17 5.83
C ILE A 106 -16.75 -9.72 7.26
N GLY A 107 -17.75 -9.19 7.97
CA GLY A 107 -17.62 -8.77 9.36
C GLY A 107 -18.58 -7.63 9.72
N ASP A 108 -18.49 -7.21 10.98
CA ASP A 108 -19.32 -6.15 11.58
C ASP A 108 -18.51 -5.05 12.28
N THR A 109 -17.18 -5.09 12.20
CA THR A 109 -16.27 -4.21 12.93
C THR A 109 -16.26 -2.80 12.35
N GLY A 110 -17.26 -2.00 12.72
CA GLY A 110 -17.51 -0.64 12.21
C GLY A 110 -16.39 0.36 12.45
N GLY A 111 -15.56 0.16 13.46
CA GLY A 111 -14.43 1.04 13.75
C GLY A 111 -13.39 1.15 12.65
N TYR A 112 -13.36 0.20 11.69
CA TYR A 112 -12.36 0.16 10.62
C TYR A 112 -12.78 0.91 9.34
N VAL A 113 -14.02 1.32 9.22
CA VAL A 113 -14.52 2.05 8.06
C VAL A 113 -14.74 3.54 8.33
N ARG A 114 -14.56 3.99 9.57
CA ARG A 114 -14.75 5.38 9.98
C ARG A 114 -13.55 6.26 9.60
N PRO A 115 -13.72 7.38 8.91
CA PRO A 115 -12.66 8.34 8.64
C PRO A 115 -12.05 8.91 9.93
N GLY A 116 -10.76 9.25 9.89
CA GLY A 116 -10.07 9.86 11.03
C GLY A 116 -9.78 8.91 12.19
N SER A 117 -10.21 7.66 12.14
CA SER A 117 -9.79 6.64 13.09
C SER A 117 -8.38 6.16 12.76
N HIS A 118 -7.64 5.67 13.76
CA HIS A 118 -6.36 4.97 13.54
C HIS A 118 -6.57 3.54 13.01
N ARG A 119 -7.79 3.21 12.59
CA ARG A 119 -8.21 1.93 12.07
C ARG A 119 -8.61 2.07 10.61
N THR A 120 -8.21 1.14 9.78
CA THR A 120 -8.51 1.15 8.35
C THR A 120 -8.89 -0.24 7.87
N LEU A 121 -9.82 -0.29 6.93
CA LEU A 121 -10.12 -1.49 6.15
C LEU A 121 -9.52 -1.31 4.76
N SER A 122 -8.56 -2.16 4.42
CA SER A 122 -7.90 -2.16 3.11
C SER A 122 -8.23 -3.45 2.36
N VAL A 123 -8.29 -3.40 1.04
CA VAL A 123 -8.52 -4.57 0.20
C VAL A 123 -7.61 -4.57 -1.03
N ALA A 124 -7.10 -5.75 -1.37
CA ALA A 124 -6.41 -6.00 -2.63
C ALA A 124 -7.19 -7.05 -3.43
N TRP A 125 -7.55 -6.70 -4.66
CA TRP A 125 -8.34 -7.55 -5.56
C TRP A 125 -7.43 -8.29 -6.53
N GLY A 126 -7.62 -9.61 -6.64
CA GLY A 126 -6.96 -10.43 -7.63
C GLY A 126 -7.66 -10.42 -9.00
N PRO A 127 -7.03 -11.01 -10.02
CA PRO A 127 -7.65 -11.16 -11.33
C PRO A 127 -8.83 -12.12 -11.28
N ILE A 128 -9.77 -11.96 -12.25
CA ILE A 128 -10.91 -12.85 -12.40
C ILE A 128 -10.52 -14.08 -13.24
N GLU A 129 -10.91 -15.24 -12.78
CA GLU A 129 -10.84 -16.50 -13.53
C GLU A 129 -12.12 -17.31 -13.31
N ASN A 130 -12.73 -17.76 -14.39
CA ASN A 130 -13.99 -18.54 -14.34
C ASN A 130 -15.11 -17.87 -13.52
N GLY A 131 -15.22 -16.53 -13.61
CA GLY A 131 -16.24 -15.74 -12.91
C GLY A 131 -15.95 -15.53 -11.41
N ARG A 132 -14.81 -15.97 -10.90
CA ARG A 132 -14.42 -15.81 -9.50
C ARG A 132 -13.05 -15.13 -9.37
N ARG A 133 -12.80 -14.49 -8.23
CA ARG A 133 -11.47 -13.93 -7.87
C ARG A 133 -11.18 -14.13 -6.40
N PHE A 134 -9.91 -14.18 -6.08
CA PHE A 134 -9.48 -13.97 -4.71
C PHE A 134 -9.34 -12.47 -4.40
N ALA A 135 -9.57 -12.13 -3.14
CA ALA A 135 -9.18 -10.84 -2.59
C ALA A 135 -8.60 -11.00 -1.18
N LEU A 136 -7.76 -10.07 -0.79
CA LEU A 136 -7.26 -9.97 0.59
C LEU A 136 -7.88 -8.73 1.22
N ALA A 137 -8.52 -8.87 2.38
CA ALA A 137 -9.06 -7.77 3.16
C ALA A 137 -8.37 -7.71 4.52
N ALA A 138 -7.78 -6.58 4.86
CA ALA A 138 -7.07 -6.36 6.11
C ALA A 138 -7.77 -5.32 6.97
N TYR A 139 -8.11 -5.71 8.18
CA TYR A 139 -8.55 -4.84 9.25
C TYR A 139 -7.30 -4.40 10.02
N GLN A 140 -6.89 -3.16 9.82
CA GLN A 140 -5.64 -2.61 10.32
C GLN A 140 -5.88 -1.53 11.36
N TRP A 141 -4.99 -1.43 12.31
CA TRP A 141 -4.95 -0.38 13.30
C TRP A 141 -3.53 0.20 13.39
N LYS A 142 -3.32 1.16 14.26
CA LYS A 142 -2.05 1.90 14.37
C LYS A 142 -0.80 1.02 14.44
N TRP A 143 -0.89 -0.16 15.08
CA TRP A 143 0.25 -1.02 15.37
C TRP A 143 0.36 -2.27 14.51
N GLY A 144 -0.75 -2.73 13.94
CA GLY A 144 -0.76 -3.98 13.19
C GLY A 144 -2.05 -4.28 12.44
N THR A 145 -2.13 -5.48 11.94
CA THR A 145 -3.33 -6.04 11.31
C THR A 145 -4.02 -6.97 12.28
N ASP A 146 -5.20 -6.58 12.77
CA ASP A 146 -6.00 -7.40 13.68
C ASP A 146 -6.54 -8.65 12.98
N THR A 147 -7.02 -8.46 11.75
CA THR A 147 -7.63 -9.52 10.97
C THR A 147 -7.22 -9.39 9.52
N LEU A 148 -6.71 -10.49 8.95
CA LEU A 148 -6.45 -10.62 7.52
C LEU A 148 -7.32 -11.73 6.97
N LEU A 149 -8.24 -11.37 6.09
CA LEU A 149 -9.15 -12.29 5.42
C LEU A 149 -8.69 -12.57 4.00
N LEU A 150 -8.69 -13.83 3.62
CA LEU A 150 -8.71 -14.27 2.24
C LEU A 150 -10.17 -14.48 1.83
N LEU A 151 -10.57 -13.83 0.76
CA LEU A 151 -11.91 -13.89 0.19
C LEU A 151 -11.84 -14.66 -1.14
N ASP A 152 -12.79 -15.56 -1.37
CA ASP A 152 -13.08 -16.15 -2.67
C ASP A 152 -14.44 -15.60 -3.14
N VAL A 153 -14.39 -14.65 -4.07
CA VAL A 153 -15.54 -13.85 -4.50
C VAL A 153 -16.04 -14.36 -5.85
N GLY A 154 -17.25 -14.87 -5.89
CA GLY A 154 -18.01 -15.20 -7.09
C GLY A 154 -18.97 -14.09 -7.51
N GLN A 155 -19.86 -14.42 -8.41
CA GLN A 155 -20.90 -13.49 -8.85
C GLN A 155 -21.98 -13.32 -7.76
N ASP A 156 -22.35 -14.40 -7.09
CA ASP A 156 -23.47 -14.46 -6.17
C ASP A 156 -23.10 -14.90 -4.75
N ASP A 157 -21.85 -15.30 -4.53
CA ASP A 157 -21.37 -15.79 -3.24
C ASP A 157 -19.96 -15.28 -2.93
N CYS A 158 -19.66 -15.13 -1.65
CA CYS A 158 -18.33 -14.87 -1.14
C CYS A 158 -18.06 -15.79 0.04
N ARG A 159 -16.94 -16.50 -0.01
CA ARG A 159 -16.42 -17.27 1.12
C ARG A 159 -15.20 -16.58 1.66
N SER A 160 -15.02 -16.61 2.96
CA SER A 160 -13.88 -15.98 3.63
C SER A 160 -13.18 -16.93 4.57
N ALA A 161 -11.87 -16.75 4.74
CA ALA A 161 -11.09 -17.43 5.76
C ALA A 161 -10.08 -16.46 6.37
N GLN A 162 -9.89 -16.54 7.69
CA GLN A 162 -8.85 -15.79 8.38
C GLN A 162 -7.50 -16.46 8.16
N ILE A 163 -6.56 -15.77 7.56
CA ILE A 163 -5.25 -16.31 7.22
C ILE A 163 -4.09 -15.70 8.03
N GLY A 164 -4.30 -14.61 8.75
CA GLY A 164 -3.28 -13.94 9.57
C GLY A 164 -2.49 -14.91 10.45
N PRO A 165 -3.12 -15.78 11.28
CA PRO A 165 -2.42 -16.71 12.16
C PRO A 165 -1.49 -17.70 11.44
N VAL A 166 -1.81 -18.07 10.19
CA VAL A 166 -0.94 -18.94 9.37
C VAL A 166 0.30 -18.20 8.92
N LEU A 167 0.15 -16.92 8.56
CA LEU A 167 1.26 -16.08 8.11
C LEU A 167 2.18 -15.72 9.27
N ASP A 168 1.62 -15.39 10.42
CA ASP A 168 2.37 -15.05 11.64
C ASP A 168 3.31 -16.19 12.07
N LYS A 169 2.90 -17.44 11.96
CA LYS A 169 3.78 -18.59 12.22
C LYS A 169 5.04 -18.58 11.34
N SER A 170 4.92 -18.18 10.08
CA SER A 170 6.04 -18.13 9.15
C SER A 170 6.97 -16.96 9.48
N ILE A 171 6.41 -15.82 9.89
CA ILE A 171 7.15 -14.64 10.33
C ILE A 171 7.87 -14.94 11.64
N ASP A 172 7.21 -15.57 12.60
CA ASP A 172 7.81 -16.02 13.87
C ASP A 172 9.03 -16.91 13.67
N ALA A 173 8.92 -17.87 12.75
CA ALA A 173 10.03 -18.76 12.41
C ALA A 173 11.22 -17.96 11.85
N GLN A 174 10.97 -16.96 11.04
CA GLN A 174 11.97 -16.05 10.51
C GLN A 174 12.66 -15.25 11.63
N ILE A 175 11.89 -14.60 12.49
CA ILE A 175 12.40 -13.79 13.60
C ILE A 175 13.29 -14.64 14.53
N LYS A 176 12.84 -15.86 14.85
CA LYS A 176 13.62 -16.80 15.65
C LYS A 176 14.94 -17.20 14.98
N SER A 177 14.94 -17.36 13.66
CA SER A 177 16.15 -17.75 12.90
C SER A 177 17.21 -16.65 12.85
N THR A 178 16.81 -15.39 12.90
CA THR A 178 17.73 -14.23 12.83
C THR A 178 18.45 -13.93 14.15
N LYS A 179 18.23 -14.74 15.19
CA LYS A 179 18.80 -14.56 16.55
C LYS A 179 18.55 -13.15 17.12
N SER A 180 17.53 -12.46 16.64
CA SER A 180 17.13 -11.19 17.21
C SER A 180 16.81 -11.40 18.69
N ARG A 181 17.47 -10.66 19.59
CA ARG A 181 17.25 -10.74 21.04
C ARG A 181 15.91 -10.19 21.49
N GLN A 182 15.18 -9.56 20.60
CA GLN A 182 13.86 -8.98 20.88
C GLN A 182 12.80 -10.07 20.82
N ARG A 183 12.47 -10.62 21.98
CA ARG A 183 11.40 -11.62 22.18
C ARG A 183 10.13 -10.99 22.77
N GLY A 184 9.95 -9.69 22.63
CA GLY A 184 8.73 -9.02 23.07
C GLY A 184 7.52 -9.37 22.19
N PRO A 185 6.31 -9.05 22.62
CA PRO A 185 5.13 -9.14 21.78
C PRO A 185 5.28 -8.18 20.60
N PHE A 186 5.02 -8.67 19.41
CA PHE A 186 5.04 -7.87 18.19
C PHE A 186 3.72 -8.02 17.43
N ASP A 187 3.42 -7.03 16.62
CA ASP A 187 2.30 -7.06 15.71
C ASP A 187 2.78 -7.03 14.26
N SER A 188 2.17 -7.86 13.43
CA SER A 188 2.42 -7.86 12.00
C SER A 188 1.41 -6.94 11.30
N THR A 189 1.92 -6.11 10.41
CA THR A 189 1.11 -5.31 9.49
C THR A 189 1.31 -5.83 8.07
N TYR A 190 0.22 -6.18 7.40
CA TYR A 190 0.22 -6.65 6.02
C TYR A 190 -0.17 -5.51 5.09
N LEU A 191 0.69 -5.17 4.14
CA LEU A 191 0.51 -4.04 3.24
C LEU A 191 -0.19 -4.50 1.96
N LEU A 192 -1.50 -4.25 1.86
CA LEU A 192 -2.32 -4.70 0.73
C LEU A 192 -2.27 -3.75 -0.46
N THR A 193 -1.97 -2.48 -0.23
CA THR A 193 -2.00 -1.42 -1.24
C THR A 193 -0.74 -0.56 -1.17
N GLY A 194 -0.39 0.08 -2.27
CA GLY A 194 0.51 1.24 -2.24
C GLY A 194 2.00 0.98 -2.33
N LEU A 195 2.45 -0.17 -2.85
CA LEU A 195 3.87 -0.40 -3.11
C LEU A 195 4.14 -0.70 -4.60
N PRO A 196 3.84 0.23 -5.53
CA PRO A 196 4.06 0.01 -6.97
C PRO A 196 5.54 -0.25 -7.31
N GLU A 197 6.47 0.22 -6.48
CA GLU A 197 7.91 0.09 -6.69
C GLU A 197 8.47 -1.30 -6.35
N LEU A 198 7.75 -2.11 -5.57
CA LEU A 198 8.07 -3.53 -5.39
C LEU A 198 7.77 -4.36 -6.65
N GLY A 199 7.14 -3.75 -7.64
CA GLY A 199 6.89 -4.30 -8.94
C GLY A 199 6.12 -5.62 -8.91
N LYS A 200 6.49 -6.56 -9.80
CA LYS A 200 5.83 -7.86 -9.96
C LYS A 200 5.94 -8.80 -8.74
N LYS A 201 6.65 -8.42 -7.69
CA LYS A 201 6.84 -9.25 -6.49
C LYS A 201 5.75 -9.06 -5.45
N THR A 202 4.96 -8.02 -5.57
CA THR A 202 3.87 -7.70 -4.64
C THR A 202 2.53 -7.65 -5.35
N GLY A 203 1.46 -7.84 -4.59
CA GLY A 203 0.14 -8.00 -5.16
C GLY A 203 -0.07 -9.34 -5.86
N PHE A 204 -1.16 -9.47 -6.57
CA PHE A 204 -1.51 -10.68 -7.30
C PHE A 204 -0.67 -10.81 -8.57
N SER A 205 0.24 -11.77 -8.61
CA SER A 205 1.03 -12.12 -9.79
C SER A 205 0.31 -13.11 -10.71
N SER A 206 -0.68 -13.81 -10.18
CA SER A 206 -1.61 -14.69 -10.91
C SER A 206 -2.90 -14.84 -10.12
N VAL A 207 -3.85 -15.61 -10.64
CA VAL A 207 -5.11 -15.90 -9.95
C VAL A 207 -4.91 -16.56 -8.59
N THR A 208 -3.89 -17.39 -8.47
CA THR A 208 -3.62 -18.19 -7.27
C THR A 208 -2.31 -17.83 -6.57
N THR A 209 -1.66 -16.77 -6.96
CA THR A 209 -0.37 -16.38 -6.35
C THR A 209 -0.37 -14.91 -6.00
N VAL A 210 0.00 -14.58 -4.78
CA VAL A 210 0.10 -13.21 -4.29
C VAL A 210 1.40 -13.01 -3.51
N GLY A 211 2.05 -11.89 -3.78
CA GLY A 211 3.16 -11.37 -2.98
C GLY A 211 2.61 -10.38 -1.95
N LEU A 212 2.70 -10.71 -0.68
CA LEU A 212 2.17 -9.92 0.42
C LEU A 212 3.30 -9.30 1.25
N PRO A 213 3.55 -8.00 1.12
CA PRO A 213 4.51 -7.30 1.96
C PRO A 213 4.02 -7.28 3.41
N PHE A 214 4.95 -7.42 4.34
CA PHE A 214 4.67 -7.31 5.77
C PHE A 214 5.76 -6.54 6.50
N VAL A 215 5.37 -5.91 7.58
CA VAL A 215 6.25 -5.31 8.59
C VAL A 215 5.82 -5.79 9.95
N THR A 216 6.79 -6.18 10.78
CA THR A 216 6.55 -6.56 12.17
C THR A 216 7.17 -5.52 13.08
N LYS A 217 6.41 -5.02 14.03
CA LYS A 217 6.84 -3.97 14.96
C LYS A 217 6.83 -4.46 16.39
N ASP A 218 7.80 -3.99 17.15
CA ASP A 218 7.79 -4.06 18.60
C ASP A 218 6.77 -3.04 19.14
N ARG A 219 5.80 -3.50 19.93
CA ARG A 219 4.77 -2.66 20.53
C ARG A 219 5.32 -1.60 21.49
N GLU A 220 6.42 -1.93 22.19
CA GLU A 220 6.97 -1.05 23.22
C GLU A 220 7.84 0.06 22.62
N HIS A 221 8.52 -0.20 21.51
CA HIS A 221 9.54 0.70 20.98
C HIS A 221 9.20 1.28 19.60
N ASP A 222 8.06 0.92 19.00
CA ASP A 222 7.66 1.28 17.63
C ASP A 222 8.78 1.02 16.59
N ALA A 223 9.60 0.01 16.88
CA ALA A 223 10.72 -0.37 16.04
C ALA A 223 10.38 -1.54 15.13
N SER A 224 10.74 -1.46 13.85
CA SER A 224 10.62 -2.58 12.93
C SER A 224 11.57 -3.72 13.35
N ILE A 225 11.02 -4.89 13.64
CA ILE A 225 11.78 -6.10 14.02
C ILE A 225 12.14 -6.90 12.77
N SER A 226 11.18 -7.07 11.88
CA SER A 226 11.32 -7.82 10.65
C SER A 226 10.41 -7.25 9.57
N GLU A 227 10.88 -7.30 8.36
CA GLU A 227 10.10 -6.91 7.19
C GLU A 227 10.46 -7.80 6.01
N GLY A 228 9.55 -7.90 5.05
CA GLY A 228 9.78 -8.74 3.88
C GLY A 228 8.53 -8.96 3.04
N ILE A 229 8.62 -9.93 2.16
CA ILE A 229 7.52 -10.34 1.29
C ILE A 229 7.21 -11.81 1.51
N LEU A 230 5.95 -12.11 1.85
CA LEU A 230 5.40 -13.46 1.85
C LEU A 230 4.88 -13.77 0.45
N SER A 231 5.39 -14.82 -0.18
CA SER A 231 4.79 -15.37 -1.40
C SER A 231 3.78 -16.43 -1.00
N LEU A 232 2.52 -16.21 -1.34
CA LEU A 232 1.41 -17.08 -0.97
C LEU A 232 0.90 -17.81 -2.20
N LYS A 233 0.56 -19.10 -2.03
CA LYS A 233 -0.28 -19.86 -2.94
C LYS A 233 -1.68 -19.94 -2.36
N LEU A 234 -2.67 -19.55 -3.14
CA LEU A 234 -4.08 -19.53 -2.78
C LEU A 234 -4.78 -20.72 -3.42
N ALA A 235 -5.73 -21.29 -2.71
CA ALA A 235 -6.54 -22.39 -3.22
C ALA A 235 -7.97 -22.27 -2.73
N ARG A 236 -8.91 -22.87 -3.50
CA ARG A 236 -10.30 -23.07 -3.12
C ARG A 236 -10.43 -24.46 -2.51
N ALA A 237 -10.85 -24.54 -1.27
CA ALA A 237 -11.15 -25.79 -0.58
C ALA A 237 -12.66 -25.89 -0.30
N GLY A 238 -13.15 -27.08 0.07
CA GLY A 238 -14.58 -27.29 0.30
C GLY A 238 -15.17 -26.36 1.36
N GLU A 239 -14.43 -26.09 2.43
CA GLU A 239 -14.85 -25.25 3.56
C GLU A 239 -14.57 -23.75 3.34
N GLY A 240 -13.81 -23.37 2.32
CA GLY A 240 -13.47 -21.98 2.04
C GLY A 240 -12.10 -21.81 1.38
N PRO A 241 -11.68 -20.57 1.14
CA PRO A 241 -10.39 -20.30 0.56
C PRO A 241 -9.25 -20.57 1.56
N THR A 242 -8.10 -21.04 1.05
CA THR A 242 -6.91 -21.29 1.86
C THR A 242 -5.69 -20.60 1.28
N ALA A 243 -4.73 -20.28 2.15
CA ALA A 243 -3.44 -19.71 1.77
C ALA A 243 -2.31 -20.56 2.36
N THR A 244 -1.27 -20.79 1.56
CA THR A 244 -0.04 -21.44 1.99
C THR A 244 1.14 -20.52 1.69
N VAL A 245 1.99 -20.28 2.69
CA VAL A 245 3.25 -19.56 2.50
C VAL A 245 4.21 -20.48 1.79
N VAL A 246 4.53 -20.15 0.53
CA VAL A 246 5.49 -20.92 -0.27
C VAL A 246 6.90 -20.37 -0.15
N ARG A 247 7.03 -19.08 0.18
CA ARG A 247 8.32 -18.43 0.36
C ARG A 247 8.16 -17.20 1.24
N LEU A 248 9.13 -16.96 2.12
CA LEU A 248 9.35 -15.69 2.78
C LEU A 248 10.66 -15.11 2.26
N THR A 249 10.63 -13.90 1.73
CA THR A 249 11.83 -13.17 1.29
C THR A 249 12.05 -12.04 2.28
N PRO A 250 13.03 -12.15 3.19
CA PRO A 250 13.35 -11.07 4.11
C PRO A 250 14.04 -9.93 3.37
N GLY A 251 13.93 -8.75 3.92
CA GLY A 251 14.64 -7.58 3.41
C GLY A 251 13.82 -6.30 3.56
N PRO A 252 14.48 -5.15 3.43
CA PRO A 252 13.80 -3.88 3.51
C PRO A 252 12.76 -3.77 2.40
N LEU A 253 11.58 -3.29 2.77
CA LEU A 253 10.53 -2.94 1.83
C LEU A 253 10.82 -1.53 1.31
N PRO A 254 11.10 -1.35 0.01
CA PRO A 254 11.21 -0.01 -0.54
C PRO A 254 9.86 0.70 -0.34
N ASP A 255 9.93 1.96 0.05
CA ASP A 255 8.77 2.85 0.22
C ASP A 255 7.70 2.42 1.24
N ASP A 256 8.02 1.47 2.11
CA ASP A 256 7.17 1.17 3.25
C ASP A 256 7.09 2.37 4.21
N PRO A 257 5.90 2.96 4.40
CA PRO A 257 5.72 4.09 5.28
C PRO A 257 6.10 3.81 6.74
N PHE A 258 5.98 2.57 7.17
CA PHE A 258 6.32 2.17 8.54
C PHE A 258 7.83 1.93 8.71
N SER A 259 8.58 1.68 7.65
CA SER A 259 10.01 1.42 7.69
C SER A 259 10.90 2.62 7.31
N GLU A 260 10.38 3.67 6.66
CA GLU A 260 11.20 4.83 6.25
C GLU A 260 11.87 5.51 7.44
N SER A 261 11.17 5.75 8.53
CA SER A 261 11.76 6.33 9.76
C SER A 261 12.83 5.40 10.37
N ALA A 262 12.61 4.09 10.35
CA ALA A 262 13.59 3.12 10.83
C ALA A 262 14.84 3.05 9.92
N ARG A 263 14.63 3.13 8.60
CA ARG A 263 15.72 3.21 7.61
C ARG A 263 16.52 4.49 7.79
N LEU A 264 15.86 5.64 7.95
CA LEU A 264 16.51 6.92 8.24
C LEU A 264 17.35 6.82 9.50
N ALA A 265 16.79 6.29 10.60
CA ALA A 265 17.52 6.11 11.86
C ALA A 265 18.73 5.18 11.70
N LYS A 266 18.67 4.18 10.83
CA LYS A 266 19.81 3.29 10.54
C LYS A 266 20.93 4.05 9.82
N VAL A 267 20.59 4.76 8.72
CA VAL A 267 21.60 5.48 7.93
C VAL A 267 22.19 6.66 8.70
N ASP A 268 21.43 7.31 9.59
CA ASP A 268 21.93 8.33 10.51
C ASP A 268 22.97 7.76 11.47
N ARG A 269 22.73 6.58 12.05
CA ARG A 269 23.72 5.90 12.88
C ARG A 269 24.99 5.56 12.10
N GLU A 270 24.85 5.08 10.87
CA GLU A 270 25.99 4.76 9.99
C GLU A 270 26.79 6.04 9.65
N LEU A 271 26.10 7.12 9.28
CA LEU A 271 26.73 8.43 9.01
C LEU A 271 27.54 8.89 10.23
N ASN A 272 26.94 8.85 11.41
CA ASN A 272 27.59 9.28 12.65
C ASN A 272 28.84 8.43 12.97
N ALA A 273 28.79 7.12 12.73
CA ALA A 273 29.95 6.24 12.91
C ALA A 273 31.09 6.56 11.94
N ILE A 274 30.76 6.80 10.64
CA ILE A 274 31.74 7.16 9.60
C ILE A 274 32.37 8.53 9.95
N TYR A 275 31.54 9.51 10.32
CA TYR A 275 31.96 10.84 10.68
C TYR A 275 32.90 10.83 11.89
N ALA A 276 32.56 10.10 12.96
CA ALA A 276 33.39 9.95 14.14
C ALA A 276 34.73 9.27 13.85
N ALA A 277 34.73 8.24 12.98
CA ALA A 277 35.94 7.55 12.56
C ALA A 277 36.85 8.45 11.72
N LEU A 278 36.28 9.26 10.84
CA LEU A 278 37.02 10.21 10.03
C LEU A 278 37.66 11.32 10.90
N LEU A 279 36.90 11.89 11.85
CA LEU A 279 37.41 12.90 12.77
C LEU A 279 38.67 12.46 13.52
N LYS A 280 38.74 11.19 13.94
CA LYS A 280 39.92 10.64 14.66
C LYS A 280 41.18 10.60 13.81
N ARG A 281 41.09 10.70 12.49
CA ARG A 281 42.21 10.62 11.54
C ARG A 281 42.71 11.97 11.09
N LEU A 282 41.96 13.04 11.34
CA LEU A 282 42.21 14.38 10.87
C LEU A 282 42.98 15.21 11.89
N SER A 283 43.79 16.15 11.44
CA SER A 283 44.40 17.20 12.26
C SER A 283 43.35 18.10 12.92
N PRO A 284 43.66 18.84 13.99
CA PRO A 284 42.71 19.73 14.64
C PRO A 284 42.10 20.79 13.72
N SER A 285 42.86 21.30 12.77
CA SER A 285 42.37 22.25 11.78
C SER A 285 41.36 21.62 10.84
N GLU A 286 41.68 20.41 10.31
CA GLU A 286 40.79 19.65 9.42
C GLU A 286 39.53 19.19 10.14
N GLN A 287 39.64 18.83 11.43
CA GLN A 287 38.48 18.48 12.26
C GLN A 287 37.50 19.66 12.37
N ASN A 288 38.01 20.88 12.58
CA ASN A 288 37.19 22.08 12.68
C ASN A 288 36.52 22.41 11.33
N ALA A 289 37.24 22.27 10.23
CA ALA A 289 36.68 22.41 8.89
C ALA A 289 35.56 21.39 8.64
N LEU A 290 35.78 20.10 8.95
CA LEU A 290 34.79 19.06 8.78
C LEU A 290 33.55 19.27 9.66
N ARG A 291 33.71 19.76 10.90
CA ARG A 291 32.58 20.10 11.77
C ARG A 291 31.73 21.24 11.21
N SER A 292 32.36 22.26 10.64
CA SER A 292 31.64 23.38 10.01
C SER A 292 30.91 22.92 8.75
N GLU A 293 31.56 22.14 7.93
CA GLU A 293 30.97 21.53 6.73
C GLU A 293 29.78 20.64 7.06
N GLN A 294 29.89 19.78 8.10
CA GLN A 294 28.82 18.89 8.51
C GLN A 294 27.59 19.66 9.03
N ARG A 295 27.78 20.78 9.75
CA ARG A 295 26.69 21.63 10.21
C ARG A 295 25.95 22.27 9.03
N ALA A 296 26.69 22.85 8.09
CA ALA A 296 26.10 23.45 6.90
C ALA A 296 25.32 22.41 6.05
N TRP A 297 25.87 21.20 5.94
CA TRP A 297 25.19 20.11 5.24
C TRP A 297 23.88 19.69 5.97
N LEU A 298 23.87 19.59 7.30
CA LEU A 298 22.64 19.28 8.06
C LEU A 298 21.54 20.32 7.79
N GLU A 299 21.88 21.60 7.81
CA GLU A 299 20.92 22.66 7.52
C GLU A 299 20.39 22.59 6.07
N GLN A 300 21.25 22.26 5.12
CA GLN A 300 20.85 22.10 3.73
C GLN A 300 19.96 20.86 3.55
N ARG A 301 20.31 19.73 4.16
CA ARG A 301 19.54 18.49 4.15
C ARG A 301 18.12 18.73 4.64
N ASP A 302 17.99 19.35 5.81
CA ASP A 302 16.70 19.58 6.44
C ASP A 302 15.84 20.54 5.60
N ARG A 303 16.43 21.62 5.02
CA ARG A 303 15.73 22.50 4.08
C ARG A 303 15.20 21.76 2.84
N GLN A 304 16.00 20.89 2.24
CA GLN A 304 15.58 20.13 1.05
C GLN A 304 14.44 19.17 1.39
N ALA A 305 14.50 18.53 2.55
CA ALA A 305 13.42 17.65 3.02
C ALA A 305 12.13 18.44 3.27
N ASP A 306 12.20 19.63 3.85
CA ASP A 306 11.04 20.48 4.09
C ASP A 306 10.46 21.06 2.79
N GLU A 307 11.30 21.37 1.80
CA GLU A 307 10.86 21.79 0.47
C GLU A 307 10.10 20.68 -0.26
N ALA A 308 10.56 19.45 -0.16
CA ALA A 308 9.91 18.29 -0.81
C ALA A 308 8.47 18.05 -0.33
N VAL A 309 8.10 18.57 0.84
CA VAL A 309 6.77 18.38 1.44
C VAL A 309 5.93 19.66 1.49
N ARG A 310 6.48 20.81 1.09
CA ARG A 310 5.82 22.14 1.24
C ARG A 310 4.41 22.21 0.65
N ASN A 311 4.14 21.50 -0.43
CA ASN A 311 2.87 21.52 -1.16
C ASN A 311 2.02 20.26 -0.91
N LYS A 312 2.34 19.45 0.11
CA LYS A 312 1.59 18.24 0.43
C LYS A 312 0.60 18.52 1.56
N SER A 313 -0.70 18.41 1.25
CA SER A 313 -1.78 18.62 2.21
C SER A 313 -1.99 17.46 3.18
N ASP A 314 -1.52 16.26 2.83
CA ASP A 314 -1.62 15.06 3.65
C ASP A 314 -0.40 14.95 4.57
N SER A 315 -0.61 15.08 5.88
CA SER A 315 0.46 15.11 6.88
C SER A 315 1.23 13.78 6.98
N GLU A 316 0.59 12.64 6.75
CA GLU A 316 1.23 11.32 6.83
C GLU A 316 2.11 11.07 5.61
N ASN A 317 1.60 11.33 4.41
CA ASN A 317 2.39 11.27 3.19
C ASN A 317 3.53 12.28 3.18
N ALA A 318 3.32 13.47 3.77
CA ALA A 318 4.37 14.47 3.92
C ALA A 318 5.52 13.95 4.79
N ARG A 319 5.22 13.31 5.93
CA ARG A 319 6.24 12.70 6.81
C ARG A 319 7.05 11.63 6.10
N ILE A 320 6.39 10.72 5.39
CA ILE A 320 7.04 9.63 4.65
C ILE A 320 7.99 10.19 3.58
N VAL A 321 7.52 11.16 2.81
CA VAL A 321 8.34 11.80 1.78
C VAL A 321 9.52 12.55 2.41
N ARG A 322 9.32 13.25 3.51
CA ARG A 322 10.37 13.93 4.25
C ARG A 322 11.45 12.94 4.73
N ASP A 323 11.06 11.86 5.39
CA ASP A 323 11.97 10.84 5.91
C ASP A 323 12.75 10.16 4.76
N ARG A 324 12.11 9.93 3.62
CA ARG A 324 12.76 9.39 2.42
C ARG A 324 13.83 10.33 1.88
N VAL A 325 13.54 11.61 1.74
CA VAL A 325 14.51 12.61 1.27
C VAL A 325 15.68 12.71 2.26
N LEU A 326 15.40 12.78 3.55
CA LEU A 326 16.43 12.78 4.58
C LEU A 326 17.33 11.55 4.49
N ARG A 327 16.76 10.36 4.30
CA ARG A 327 17.51 9.11 4.14
C ARG A 327 18.42 9.15 2.91
N GLN A 328 17.89 9.51 1.75
CA GLN A 328 18.67 9.58 0.51
C GLN A 328 19.88 10.50 0.66
N LEU A 329 19.66 11.73 1.14
CA LEU A 329 20.73 12.70 1.36
C LEU A 329 21.77 12.21 2.39
N THR A 330 21.31 11.48 3.43
CA THR A 330 22.21 10.90 4.45
C THR A 330 23.05 9.75 3.87
N GLU A 331 22.50 8.93 2.98
CA GLU A 331 23.23 7.89 2.26
C GLU A 331 24.31 8.47 1.32
N GLU A 332 23.96 9.51 0.58
CA GLU A 332 24.89 10.26 -0.29
C GLU A 332 26.04 10.83 0.53
N ARG A 333 25.74 11.51 1.63
CA ARG A 333 26.76 12.05 2.53
C ARG A 333 27.65 10.97 3.13
N SER A 334 27.07 9.86 3.52
CA SER A 334 27.84 8.70 4.04
C SER A 334 28.83 8.19 2.99
N SER A 335 28.40 8.11 1.73
CA SER A 335 29.27 7.68 0.62
C SER A 335 30.42 8.67 0.40
N GLU A 336 30.14 9.98 0.45
CA GLU A 336 31.14 11.04 0.33
C GLU A 336 32.19 10.97 1.45
N LEU A 337 31.75 10.85 2.71
CA LEU A 337 32.67 10.74 3.86
C LEU A 337 33.50 9.45 3.81
N ARG A 338 32.96 8.33 3.33
CA ARG A 338 33.74 7.08 3.13
C ARG A 338 34.84 7.30 2.08
N LYS A 339 34.54 7.96 0.93
CA LYS A 339 35.52 8.27 -0.08
C LYS A 339 36.64 9.18 0.48
N ARG A 340 36.27 10.15 1.30
CA ARG A 340 37.23 11.05 1.96
C ARG A 340 38.10 10.30 2.97
N ALA A 341 37.50 9.42 3.78
CA ALA A 341 38.24 8.57 4.72
C ALA A 341 39.22 7.60 4.05
N ALA A 342 38.91 7.16 2.85
CA ALA A 342 39.83 6.33 2.04
C ALA A 342 41.05 7.10 1.51
N LYS A 343 40.92 8.42 1.28
CA LYS A 343 42.00 9.29 0.82
C LYS A 343 42.86 9.86 1.96
N ALA A 344 42.35 9.89 3.18
CA ALA A 344 43.03 10.37 4.38
C ALA A 344 43.90 9.29 5.04
N LYS A 345 44.66 8.52 4.23
CA LYS A 345 45.62 7.48 4.71
C LYS A 345 46.99 8.06 4.84
#